data_9aa52427c34100535894d95ad77a3b81
#
_entry.id   9aa52427c34100535894d95ad77a3b81
#
_cell.length_a   1.000
_cell.length_b   1.000
_cell.length_c   1.000
_cell.angle_alpha   90.00
_cell.angle_beta   90.00
_cell.angle_gamma   90.00
#
_symmetry.space_group_name_H-M   'P 1'
#
loop_
_entity.id
_entity.type
_entity.pdbx_description
1 polymer ?
#
loop_
_entity_poly.entity_id
_entity_poly.type
_entity_poly.pdbx_seq_one_letter_code
_entity_poly.pdbx_strand_id
1 'polypeptide(L)'
;MALDAAKGAITQGFLLNSQCHRYHAAMAIKFDAEELIGKLDAVRATQLPYAASRALDQLGWELKSKAWPAYSTRAFDSPVPFTTGAGATGGLLYKHERGTSTLTISLDRPAPKGQDPARYLAPTETGGSIYITRFSRAVKARGFMPSNFSYAAPWIGGGGFAGEVNQYGNVKASYYQSVLAGLERGSTPQLTKSGRRSRAGYASYRFFSAPNARTGNRSTQHLPPGVYRAKGRQELNLLFRYLQEPPTVPQVWSFEQFAEQETQRLLPGILSKALEEALR
;
A
#
# COMPACT_ATOMS: atom_id res chain seq x y z
N MET A 1 1.56 28.72 34.17
CA MET A 1 0.97 29.70 33.24
C MET A 1 1.53 29.63 31.82
N ALA A 2 2.84 29.52 31.58
CA ALA A 2 3.40 29.45 30.23
C ALA A 2 3.04 28.13 29.47
N LEU A 3 2.90 27.03 30.19
CA LEU A 3 2.57 25.71 29.59
C LEU A 3 1.12 25.63 29.09
N ASP A 4 0.17 26.31 29.72
CA ASP A 4 -1.24 26.28 29.29
C ASP A 4 -1.51 27.22 28.10
N ALA A 5 -0.73 28.27 27.95
CA ALA A 5 -0.76 29.12 26.76
C ALA A 5 -0.21 28.38 25.52
N ALA A 6 0.78 27.51 25.71
CA ALA A 6 1.33 26.68 24.63
C ALA A 6 0.32 25.64 24.13
N LYS A 7 -0.50 25.06 25.02
CA LYS A 7 -1.56 24.11 24.61
C LYS A 7 -2.65 24.73 23.73
N GLY A 8 -3.03 25.98 23.99
CA GLY A 8 -4.00 26.72 23.19
C GLY A 8 -3.51 27.13 21.80
N ALA A 9 -2.20 27.31 21.63
CA ALA A 9 -1.59 27.70 20.37
C ALA A 9 -1.42 26.54 19.37
N ILE A 10 -1.25 25.32 19.90
CA ILE A 10 -1.09 24.10 19.08
C ILE A 10 -2.38 23.79 18.31
N THR A 11 -3.55 24.20 18.86
CA THR A 11 -4.86 23.93 18.24
C THR A 11 -5.21 24.89 17.08
N GLN A 12 -4.57 26.05 16.98
CA GLN A 12 -4.89 27.05 15.95
C GLN A 12 -3.85 27.17 14.82
N GLY A 13 -2.66 26.59 14.98
CA GLY A 13 -1.56 26.70 14.01
C GLY A 13 -1.52 25.59 12.95
N PHE A 14 -2.51 24.70 12.93
CA PHE A 14 -2.60 23.66 11.91
C PHE A 14 -3.20 24.23 10.62
N LEU A 15 -2.38 24.92 9.83
CA LEU A 15 -2.71 25.15 8.44
C LEU A 15 -2.45 23.87 7.65
N LEU A 16 -3.49 23.05 7.54
CA LEU A 16 -3.56 21.95 6.59
C LEU A 16 -3.57 22.54 5.19
N ASN A 17 -2.39 22.68 4.60
CA ASN A 17 -2.28 23.08 3.21
C ASN A 17 -2.49 21.83 2.34
N SER A 18 -3.76 21.39 2.24
CA SER A 18 -4.17 20.34 1.32
C SER A 18 -4.27 20.92 -0.10
N GLN A 19 -3.14 21.27 -0.71
CA GLN A 19 -3.09 21.50 -2.14
C GLN A 19 -3.13 20.17 -2.87
N CYS A 20 -4.35 19.68 -3.09
CA CYS A 20 -4.68 18.59 -3.98
C CYS A 20 -4.35 19.01 -5.42
N HIS A 21 -3.14 18.80 -5.90
CA HIS A 21 -2.78 18.88 -7.31
C HIS A 21 -2.56 17.48 -7.87
N ARG A 22 -3.52 17.09 -8.68
CA ARG A 22 -3.58 16.07 -9.75
C ARG A 22 -2.45 15.02 -9.81
N TYR A 23 -2.82 13.77 -9.54
CA TYR A 23 -2.28 12.51 -10.09
C TYR A 23 -0.89 11.99 -9.69
N HIS A 24 -0.22 12.56 -8.71
CA HIS A 24 0.75 11.88 -7.86
C HIS A 24 0.53 12.42 -6.45
N ALA A 25 -0.49 11.89 -5.76
CA ALA A 25 -0.73 12.25 -4.38
C ALA A 25 0.41 11.68 -3.52
N ALA A 26 1.50 12.43 -3.40
CA ALA A 26 2.39 12.29 -2.29
C ALA A 26 1.58 12.66 -1.06
N MET A 27 1.18 11.68 -0.25
CA MET A 27 0.59 11.93 1.06
C MET A 27 1.68 12.51 1.96
N ALA A 28 1.83 13.82 1.96
CA ALA A 28 2.80 14.55 2.75
C ALA A 28 2.11 15.61 3.59
N ILE A 29 2.37 15.60 4.87
CA ILE A 29 1.90 16.61 5.82
C ILE A 29 3.12 17.41 6.29
N LYS A 30 3.02 18.73 6.22
CA LYS A 30 4.02 19.67 6.74
C LYS A 30 3.55 20.20 8.08
N PHE A 31 4.39 20.06 9.07
CA PHE A 31 4.21 20.69 10.37
C PHE A 31 5.09 21.93 10.42
N ASP A 32 4.49 23.06 10.75
CA ASP A 32 5.16 24.33 10.93
C ASP A 32 5.13 24.68 12.44
N ALA A 33 6.29 24.84 13.02
CA ALA A 33 6.45 25.19 14.41
C ALA A 33 6.85 26.69 14.61
N GLU A 34 6.87 27.51 13.56
CA GLU A 34 7.33 28.90 13.64
C GLU A 34 6.48 29.74 14.60
N GLU A 35 5.16 29.55 14.58
CA GLU A 35 4.26 30.25 15.52
C GLU A 35 4.54 29.86 16.98
N LEU A 36 4.88 28.58 17.23
CA LEU A 36 5.25 28.11 18.54
C LEU A 36 6.60 28.69 18.98
N ILE A 37 7.57 28.74 18.09
CA ILE A 37 8.88 29.33 18.33
C ILE A 37 8.76 30.82 18.64
N GLY A 38 7.97 31.55 17.87
CA GLY A 38 7.75 32.99 18.10
C GLY A 38 7.12 33.32 19.45
N LYS A 39 6.26 32.45 19.99
CA LYS A 39 5.67 32.63 21.34
C LYS A 39 6.64 32.29 22.49
N LEU A 40 7.72 31.60 22.19
CA LEU A 40 8.76 31.22 23.15
C LEU A 40 10.03 32.08 23.11
N ASP A 41 10.02 33.10 22.22
CA ASP A 41 11.17 33.99 21.97
C ASP A 41 11.72 34.76 23.18
N ALA A 42 10.99 34.81 24.30
CA ALA A 42 11.44 35.38 25.54
C ALA A 42 12.48 34.53 26.30
N VAL A 43 12.69 33.29 25.89
CA VAL A 43 13.56 32.35 26.62
C VAL A 43 14.69 31.88 25.70
N ARG A 44 15.89 32.43 25.87
CA ARG A 44 17.19 32.01 25.30
C ARG A 44 17.11 31.62 23.80
N ALA A 45 17.05 32.61 22.93
CA ALA A 45 16.85 32.52 21.45
C ALA A 45 17.74 31.47 20.69
N THR A 46 18.91 31.12 21.23
CA THR A 46 19.81 30.15 20.56
C THR A 46 19.48 28.69 20.86
N GLN A 47 18.86 28.39 22.02
CA GLN A 47 18.58 27.00 22.45
C GLN A 47 17.21 26.50 21.95
N LEU A 48 16.25 27.42 21.74
CA LEU A 48 14.91 27.05 21.27
C LEU A 48 14.88 26.45 19.86
N PRO A 49 15.56 27.00 18.85
CA PRO A 49 15.61 26.41 17.53
C PRO A 49 16.21 25.00 17.54
N TYR A 50 17.22 24.79 18.38
CA TYR A 50 17.83 23.47 18.56
C TYR A 50 16.88 22.48 19.21
N ALA A 51 16.18 22.88 20.30
CA ALA A 51 15.20 22.04 20.98
C ALA A 51 14.03 21.69 20.05
N ALA A 52 13.51 22.66 19.29
CA ALA A 52 12.46 22.44 18.32
C ALA A 52 12.90 21.46 17.21
N SER A 53 14.11 21.65 16.68
CA SER A 53 14.68 20.75 15.66
C SER A 53 14.80 19.31 16.19
N ARG A 54 15.31 19.12 17.40
CA ARG A 54 15.38 17.79 18.04
C ARG A 54 13.99 17.20 18.29
N ALA A 55 13.03 18.03 18.72
CA ALA A 55 11.66 17.56 18.95
C ALA A 55 11.01 17.08 17.65
N LEU A 56 11.22 17.78 16.54
CA LEU A 56 10.69 17.37 15.23
C LEU A 56 11.36 16.09 14.71
N ASP A 57 12.67 15.94 14.88
CA ASP A 57 13.36 14.70 14.52
C ASP A 57 12.84 13.52 15.35
N GLN A 58 12.69 13.71 16.67
CA GLN A 58 12.14 12.70 17.56
C GLN A 58 10.70 12.35 17.22
N LEU A 59 9.87 13.35 16.90
CA LEU A 59 8.49 13.14 16.45
C LEU A 59 8.44 12.32 15.17
N GLY A 60 9.23 12.68 14.16
CA GLY A 60 9.30 11.93 12.92
C GLY A 60 9.72 10.47 13.14
N TRP A 61 10.69 10.26 14.02
CA TRP A 61 11.13 8.92 14.40
C TRP A 61 10.03 8.13 15.12
N GLU A 62 9.33 8.70 16.10
CA GLU A 62 8.23 8.06 16.82
C GLU A 62 7.06 7.72 15.91
N LEU A 63 6.67 8.66 15.03
CA LEU A 63 5.62 8.44 14.03
C LEU A 63 5.97 7.27 13.11
N LYS A 64 7.21 7.23 12.60
CA LYS A 64 7.67 6.19 11.69
C LYS A 64 7.82 4.84 12.38
N SER A 65 8.50 4.81 13.54
CA SER A 65 8.98 3.56 14.15
C SER A 65 7.95 2.88 15.04
N LYS A 66 7.00 3.65 15.61
CA LYS A 66 6.03 3.12 16.57
C LYS A 66 4.58 3.38 16.16
N ALA A 67 4.22 4.64 15.88
CA ALA A 67 2.83 5.01 15.65
C ALA A 67 2.29 4.40 14.35
N TRP A 68 3.00 4.56 13.24
CA TRP A 68 2.57 4.02 11.96
C TRP A 68 2.46 2.48 11.93
N PRO A 69 3.44 1.70 12.40
CA PRO A 69 3.31 0.24 12.49
C PRO A 69 2.09 -0.19 13.32
N ALA A 70 1.88 0.44 14.47
CA ALA A 70 0.73 0.13 15.33
C ALA A 70 -0.61 0.48 14.67
N TYR A 71 -0.69 1.64 14.01
CA TYR A 71 -1.87 2.09 13.30
C TYR A 71 -2.18 1.20 12.10
N SER A 72 -1.19 0.98 11.23
CA SER A 72 -1.37 0.20 10.01
C SER A 72 -1.74 -1.27 10.28
N THR A 73 -1.23 -1.86 11.35
CA THR A 73 -1.61 -3.22 11.76
C THR A 73 -3.07 -3.30 12.24
N ARG A 74 -3.63 -2.21 12.76
CA ARG A 74 -5.06 -2.14 13.15
C ARG A 74 -5.97 -1.78 11.99
N ALA A 75 -5.51 -0.90 11.09
CA ALA A 75 -6.30 -0.39 9.98
C ALA A 75 -6.40 -1.38 8.81
N PHE A 76 -5.39 -2.22 8.62
CA PHE A 76 -5.32 -3.16 7.50
C PHE A 76 -5.28 -4.60 7.99
N ASP A 77 -6.04 -5.46 7.31
CA ASP A 77 -5.98 -6.90 7.55
C ASP A 77 -4.68 -7.47 6.95
N SER A 78 -3.86 -8.12 7.80
CA SER A 78 -2.60 -8.77 7.40
C SER A 78 -1.66 -7.91 6.53
N PRO A 79 -1.32 -6.67 6.94
CA PRO A 79 -0.50 -5.79 6.12
C PRO A 79 0.91 -6.35 5.93
N VAL A 80 1.45 -6.16 4.72
CA VAL A 80 2.83 -6.59 4.42
C VAL A 80 3.85 -5.71 5.17
N PRO A 81 5.06 -6.22 5.50
CA PRO A 81 6.09 -5.45 6.22
C PRO A 81 6.48 -4.14 5.54
N PHE A 82 6.36 -4.07 4.21
CA PHE A 82 6.60 -2.85 3.45
C PHE A 82 5.55 -1.75 3.75
N THR A 83 4.29 -2.13 4.02
CA THR A 83 3.24 -1.19 4.43
C THR A 83 3.44 -0.73 5.86
N THR A 84 3.73 -1.66 6.78
CA THR A 84 3.87 -1.34 8.21
C THR A 84 5.19 -0.65 8.56
N GLY A 85 6.18 -0.71 7.68
CA GLY A 85 7.52 -0.18 7.99
C GLY A 85 8.38 -1.09 8.86
N ALA A 86 7.98 -2.35 9.05
CA ALA A 86 8.75 -3.33 9.84
C ALA A 86 10.12 -3.69 9.23
N GLY A 87 10.45 -3.17 8.05
CA GLY A 87 11.76 -3.31 7.41
C GLY A 87 12.44 -1.97 7.17
N ALA A 88 13.74 -1.98 6.91
CA ALA A 88 14.54 -0.79 6.62
C ALA A 88 14.01 0.04 5.42
N THR A 89 13.19 -0.56 4.59
CA THR A 89 12.74 0.01 3.31
C THR A 89 11.25 0.34 3.25
N GLY A 90 10.47 0.12 4.32
CA GLY A 90 9.01 0.24 4.25
C GLY A 90 8.42 1.37 5.09
N GLY A 91 7.11 1.53 4.95
CA GLY A 91 6.27 2.38 5.77
C GLY A 91 6.43 3.87 5.55
N LEU A 92 6.24 4.61 6.63
CA LEU A 92 6.28 6.05 6.66
C LEU A 92 7.69 6.58 6.39
N LEU A 93 7.81 7.61 5.56
CA LEU A 93 8.99 8.45 5.45
C LEU A 93 8.78 9.71 6.27
N TYR A 94 9.85 10.22 6.88
CA TYR A 94 9.88 11.57 7.38
C TYR A 94 11.16 12.28 6.93
N LYS A 95 11.05 13.56 6.72
CA LYS A 95 12.14 14.45 6.38
C LYS A 95 11.99 15.71 7.23
N HIS A 96 12.97 15.97 8.07
CA HIS A 96 13.13 17.23 8.76
C HIS A 96 14.22 18.04 8.05
N GLU A 97 13.89 19.25 7.65
CA GLU A 97 14.87 20.16 7.02
C GLU A 97 15.54 20.95 8.12
N ARG A 98 16.84 20.63 8.36
CA ARG A 98 17.63 21.32 9.38
C ARG A 98 17.66 22.83 9.13
N GLY A 99 17.42 23.61 10.18
CA GLY A 99 17.32 25.07 10.09
C GLY A 99 15.93 25.57 9.71
N THR A 100 14.97 24.67 9.47
CA THR A 100 13.56 25.02 9.35
C THR A 100 12.77 24.37 10.48
N SER A 101 11.61 24.92 10.80
CA SER A 101 10.68 24.31 11.77
C SER A 101 9.70 23.35 11.10
N THR A 102 10.11 22.71 10.00
CA THR A 102 9.22 21.91 9.16
C THR A 102 9.61 20.43 9.21
N LEU A 103 8.67 19.59 9.59
CA LEU A 103 8.72 18.15 9.47
C LEU A 103 7.74 17.71 8.36
N THR A 104 8.24 17.02 7.35
CA THR A 104 7.41 16.41 6.31
C THR A 104 7.32 14.91 6.55
N ILE A 105 6.12 14.36 6.61
CA ILE A 105 5.87 12.92 6.64
C ILE A 105 5.10 12.50 5.40
N SER A 106 5.45 11.36 4.85
CA SER A 106 4.81 10.84 3.63
C SER A 106 4.87 9.31 3.57
N LEU A 107 3.99 8.74 2.76
CA LEU A 107 4.02 7.33 2.34
C LEU A 107 4.56 7.18 0.91
N ASP A 108 5.00 8.27 0.30
CA ASP A 108 5.53 8.30 -1.06
C ASP A 108 6.99 7.85 -1.07
N ARG A 109 7.17 6.54 -1.04
CA ARG A 109 8.49 5.92 -1.11
C ARG A 109 8.57 5.02 -2.33
N PRO A 110 9.56 5.26 -3.23
CA PRO A 110 9.79 4.38 -4.36
C PRO A 110 10.03 2.94 -3.90
N ALA A 111 9.19 2.02 -4.36
CA ALA A 111 9.37 0.61 -4.06
C ALA A 111 10.49 0.04 -4.93
N PRO A 112 11.51 -0.63 -4.37
CA PRO A 112 12.57 -1.27 -5.16
C PRO A 112 12.01 -2.35 -6.07
N LYS A 113 10.89 -2.96 -5.69
CA LYS A 113 10.09 -3.90 -6.49
C LYS A 113 8.62 -3.72 -6.17
N GLY A 114 7.78 -3.61 -7.20
CA GLY A 114 6.33 -3.52 -7.02
C GLY A 114 5.76 -2.14 -7.24
N GLN A 115 4.82 -1.72 -6.39
CA GLN A 115 4.16 -0.42 -6.42
C GLN A 115 4.43 0.33 -5.12
N ASP A 116 4.51 1.64 -5.21
CA ASP A 116 4.69 2.53 -4.06
C ASP A 116 3.48 2.44 -3.11
N PRO A 117 3.68 2.52 -1.78
CA PRO A 117 2.60 2.46 -0.81
C PRO A 117 1.51 3.49 -1.05
N ALA A 118 1.86 4.73 -1.32
CA ALA A 118 0.92 5.80 -1.63
C ALA A 118 -0.06 5.39 -2.75
N ARG A 119 0.44 4.71 -3.77
CA ARG A 119 -0.36 4.33 -4.93
C ARG A 119 -1.41 3.26 -4.64
N TYR A 120 -1.06 2.22 -3.86
CA TYR A 120 -2.04 1.16 -3.57
C TYR A 120 -2.88 1.45 -2.34
N LEU A 121 -2.44 2.34 -1.45
CA LEU A 121 -3.21 2.78 -0.30
C LEU A 121 -4.19 3.93 -0.61
N ALA A 122 -3.91 4.76 -1.62
CA ALA A 122 -4.77 5.88 -1.98
C ALA A 122 -6.25 5.51 -2.17
N PRO A 123 -6.62 4.43 -2.89
CA PRO A 123 -8.03 4.05 -3.01
C PRO A 123 -8.69 3.68 -1.67
N THR A 124 -7.93 3.20 -0.70
CA THR A 124 -8.46 2.85 0.64
C THR A 124 -8.52 4.05 1.58
N GLU A 125 -7.79 5.12 1.26
CA GLU A 125 -7.82 6.40 1.98
C GLU A 125 -8.96 7.29 1.54
N THR A 126 -9.15 7.43 0.22
CA THR A 126 -10.18 8.35 -0.33
C THR A 126 -11.48 7.63 -0.68
N GLY A 127 -11.47 6.30 -0.66
CA GLY A 127 -12.49 5.49 -1.31
C GLY A 127 -12.34 5.51 -2.84
N GLY A 128 -12.99 4.58 -3.52
CA GLY A 128 -13.02 4.56 -4.97
C GLY A 128 -12.50 3.28 -5.60
N SER A 129 -12.22 3.32 -6.90
CA SER A 129 -11.81 2.15 -7.65
C SER A 129 -10.33 1.83 -7.47
N ILE A 130 -10.01 0.56 -7.27
CA ILE A 130 -8.62 0.11 -7.25
C ILE A 130 -7.99 0.19 -8.65
N TYR A 131 -6.67 0.39 -8.70
CA TYR A 131 -5.95 0.46 -9.98
C TYR A 131 -5.96 -0.85 -10.75
N ILE A 132 -6.07 -0.75 -12.07
CA ILE A 132 -5.96 -1.92 -12.96
C ILE A 132 -4.57 -2.54 -12.80
N THR A 133 -4.54 -3.81 -12.37
CA THR A 133 -3.30 -4.54 -12.11
C THR A 133 -2.48 -4.79 -13.37
N ARG A 134 -1.18 -5.01 -13.21
CA ARG A 134 -0.30 -5.43 -14.32
C ARG A 134 -0.78 -6.73 -14.95
N PHE A 135 -1.31 -7.65 -14.14
CA PHE A 135 -1.87 -8.91 -14.63
C PHE A 135 -3.10 -8.67 -15.51
N SER A 136 -4.05 -7.86 -15.05
CA SER A 136 -5.26 -7.52 -15.84
C SER A 136 -4.90 -6.92 -17.20
N ARG A 137 -3.95 -5.97 -17.21
CA ARG A 137 -3.45 -5.36 -18.44
C ARG A 137 -2.78 -6.39 -19.36
N ALA A 138 -1.97 -7.30 -18.79
CA ALA A 138 -1.29 -8.33 -19.55
C ALA A 138 -2.26 -9.34 -20.18
N VAL A 139 -3.29 -9.78 -19.45
CA VAL A 139 -4.33 -10.70 -19.93
C VAL A 139 -5.15 -10.04 -21.06
N LYS A 140 -5.49 -8.75 -20.90
CA LYS A 140 -6.22 -7.97 -21.92
C LYS A 140 -5.38 -7.74 -23.18
N ALA A 141 -4.13 -7.29 -23.02
CA ALA A 141 -3.23 -7.03 -24.14
C ALA A 141 -2.93 -8.27 -24.99
N ARG A 142 -2.95 -9.46 -24.38
CA ARG A 142 -2.76 -10.74 -25.06
C ARG A 142 -4.06 -11.31 -25.67
N GLY A 143 -5.17 -10.60 -25.56
CA GLY A 143 -6.47 -10.99 -26.12
C GLY A 143 -7.15 -12.16 -25.41
N PHE A 144 -6.79 -12.46 -24.15
CA PHE A 144 -7.49 -13.49 -23.37
C PHE A 144 -8.74 -12.95 -22.70
N MET A 145 -8.76 -11.66 -22.34
CA MET A 145 -9.90 -10.98 -21.73
C MET A 145 -10.75 -10.33 -22.84
N PRO A 146 -12.07 -10.56 -22.88
CA PRO A 146 -12.96 -9.86 -23.79
C PRO A 146 -12.94 -8.34 -23.59
N SER A 147 -13.22 -7.58 -24.65
CA SER A 147 -13.10 -6.12 -24.68
C SER A 147 -13.97 -5.39 -23.64
N ASN A 148 -15.12 -5.96 -23.30
CA ASN A 148 -16.07 -5.44 -22.32
C ASN A 148 -15.65 -5.62 -20.86
N PHE A 149 -14.50 -6.29 -20.61
CA PHE A 149 -13.93 -6.42 -19.27
C PHE A 149 -12.63 -5.62 -19.17
N SER A 150 -12.35 -5.09 -17.97
CA SER A 150 -11.15 -4.29 -17.71
C SER A 150 -10.28 -4.84 -16.56
N TYR A 151 -10.84 -5.69 -15.72
CA TYR A 151 -10.18 -6.14 -14.50
C TYR A 151 -10.29 -7.66 -14.32
N ALA A 152 -9.20 -8.29 -13.87
CA ALA A 152 -9.14 -9.69 -13.47
C ALA A 152 -8.90 -9.77 -11.96
N ALA A 153 -9.97 -9.99 -11.21
CA ALA A 153 -9.95 -10.12 -9.76
C ALA A 153 -9.54 -11.54 -9.35
N PRO A 154 -8.57 -11.72 -8.44
CA PRO A 154 -8.26 -13.04 -7.89
C PRO A 154 -9.46 -13.59 -7.10
N TRP A 155 -9.82 -14.86 -7.34
CA TRP A 155 -10.91 -15.57 -6.68
C TRP A 155 -10.36 -16.51 -5.60
N ILE A 156 -9.97 -15.96 -4.46
CA ILE A 156 -9.24 -16.69 -3.40
C ILE A 156 -10.11 -17.77 -2.74
N GLY A 157 -11.42 -17.54 -2.59
CA GLY A 157 -12.35 -18.47 -1.93
C GLY A 157 -12.60 -19.80 -2.67
N GLY A 158 -12.18 -19.96 -3.94
CA GLY A 158 -12.45 -21.12 -4.77
C GLY A 158 -11.42 -22.24 -4.71
N GLY A 159 -10.46 -22.23 -3.78
CA GLY A 159 -9.41 -23.26 -3.66
C GLY A 159 -8.36 -23.27 -4.78
N GLY A 160 -8.55 -22.46 -5.83
CA GLY A 160 -7.65 -22.39 -6.99
C GLY A 160 -6.25 -21.85 -6.70
N PHE A 161 -6.08 -21.16 -5.59
CA PHE A 161 -4.81 -20.58 -5.12
C PHE A 161 -4.17 -21.35 -3.96
N ALA A 162 -4.62 -22.59 -3.67
CA ALA A 162 -4.04 -23.39 -2.59
C ALA A 162 -2.51 -23.52 -2.75
N GLY A 163 -1.76 -23.09 -1.73
CA GLY A 163 -0.29 -23.06 -1.74
C GLY A 163 0.36 -21.92 -2.56
N GLU A 164 -0.43 -21.11 -3.27
CA GLU A 164 0.05 -20.02 -4.13
C GLU A 164 -0.16 -18.62 -3.54
N VAL A 165 -0.71 -18.54 -2.34
CA VAL A 165 -0.79 -17.33 -1.53
C VAL A 165 0.36 -17.28 -0.53
N ASN A 166 0.83 -16.08 -0.25
CA ASN A 166 1.81 -15.88 0.82
C ASN A 166 1.11 -15.73 2.17
N GLN A 167 1.88 -15.59 3.26
CA GLN A 167 1.36 -15.44 4.62
C GLN A 167 0.48 -14.19 4.84
N TYR A 168 0.48 -13.24 3.90
CA TYR A 168 -0.32 -12.02 3.92
C TYR A 168 -1.57 -12.11 3.03
N GLY A 169 -1.93 -13.30 2.56
CA GLY A 169 -3.07 -13.49 1.67
C GLY A 169 -2.87 -13.06 0.22
N ASN A 170 -1.67 -12.58 -0.16
CA ASN A 170 -1.39 -12.13 -1.52
C ASN A 170 -0.95 -13.28 -2.41
N VAL A 171 -1.47 -13.34 -3.63
CA VAL A 171 -1.04 -14.28 -4.65
C VAL A 171 0.42 -14.02 -5.02
N LYS A 172 1.24 -15.06 -5.05
CA LYS A 172 2.67 -14.97 -5.39
C LYS A 172 2.88 -14.44 -6.80
N ALA A 173 3.84 -13.53 -6.99
CA ALA A 173 4.16 -12.95 -8.30
C ALA A 173 4.54 -14.02 -9.35
N SER A 174 5.26 -15.07 -8.93
CA SER A 174 5.61 -16.21 -9.78
C SER A 174 4.39 -16.94 -10.32
N TYR A 175 3.31 -17.02 -9.52
CA TYR A 175 2.08 -17.68 -9.94
C TYR A 175 1.37 -16.90 -11.04
N TYR A 176 1.28 -15.56 -10.94
CA TYR A 176 0.76 -14.73 -12.03
C TYR A 176 1.51 -14.97 -13.36
N GLN A 177 2.83 -15.10 -13.29
CA GLN A 177 3.66 -15.39 -14.47
C GLN A 177 3.37 -16.81 -15.02
N SER A 178 3.23 -17.80 -14.14
CA SER A 178 2.89 -19.17 -14.53
C SER A 178 1.52 -19.25 -15.21
N VAL A 179 0.53 -18.52 -14.70
CA VAL A 179 -0.81 -18.43 -15.30
C VAL A 179 -0.75 -17.80 -16.69
N LEU A 180 -0.05 -16.67 -16.84
CA LEU A 180 0.11 -16.01 -18.14
C LEU A 180 0.82 -16.91 -19.16
N ALA A 181 1.92 -17.55 -18.77
CA ALA A 181 2.63 -18.48 -19.63
C ALA A 181 1.79 -19.71 -19.98
N GLY A 182 0.95 -20.18 -19.05
CA GLY A 182 0.02 -21.27 -19.30
C GLY A 182 -1.10 -20.91 -20.26
N LEU A 183 -1.63 -19.69 -20.17
CA LEU A 183 -2.62 -19.16 -21.13
C LEU A 183 -2.05 -19.03 -22.54
N GLU A 184 -0.79 -18.61 -22.69
CA GLU A 184 -0.11 -18.48 -23.97
C GLU A 184 0.17 -19.83 -24.65
N ARG A 185 0.59 -20.81 -23.86
CA ARG A 185 0.91 -22.15 -24.36
C ARG A 185 -0.33 -22.97 -24.73
N GLY A 186 -1.51 -22.54 -24.30
CA GLY A 186 -2.71 -23.33 -24.42
C GLY A 186 -2.64 -24.63 -23.59
N SER A 187 -3.06 -25.78 -24.16
CA SER A 187 -3.16 -27.05 -23.43
C SER A 187 -1.85 -27.85 -23.33
N THR A 188 -0.69 -27.24 -23.58
CA THR A 188 0.60 -27.94 -23.49
C THR A 188 0.99 -28.18 -22.03
N PRO A 189 1.39 -29.41 -21.62
CA PRO A 189 1.82 -29.69 -20.26
C PRO A 189 3.04 -28.83 -19.89
N GLN A 190 3.04 -28.25 -18.69
CA GLN A 190 4.23 -27.57 -18.17
C GLN A 190 5.36 -28.57 -17.97
N LEU A 191 6.44 -28.40 -18.72
CA LEU A 191 7.72 -29.02 -18.42
C LEU A 191 8.31 -28.30 -17.20
N THR A 192 8.76 -29.05 -16.20
CA THR A 192 9.54 -28.49 -15.11
C THR A 192 10.83 -27.87 -15.65
N LYS A 193 11.41 -26.87 -14.93
CA LYS A 193 12.69 -26.22 -15.30
C LYS A 193 13.83 -27.19 -15.59
N SER A 194 13.76 -28.45 -15.12
CA SER A 194 14.77 -29.46 -15.30
C SER A 194 14.62 -30.33 -16.56
N GLY A 195 13.58 -30.10 -17.40
CA GLY A 195 13.33 -30.90 -18.60
C GLY A 195 13.03 -32.38 -18.33
N ARG A 196 13.08 -32.82 -17.08
CA ARG A 196 12.82 -34.22 -16.69
C ARG A 196 11.31 -34.39 -16.50
N ARG A 197 10.71 -35.29 -17.24
CA ARG A 197 9.40 -35.87 -16.90
C ARG A 197 9.53 -36.57 -15.55
N SER A 198 9.08 -35.90 -14.46
CA SER A 198 8.98 -36.56 -13.17
C SER A 198 7.98 -37.72 -13.30
N ARG A 199 8.42 -38.94 -12.96
CA ARG A 199 7.58 -40.13 -12.94
C ARG A 199 6.50 -40.12 -11.86
N ALA A 200 6.58 -39.21 -10.91
CA ALA A 200 5.58 -39.04 -9.85
C ALA A 200 4.54 -38.00 -10.30
N GLY A 201 3.43 -38.46 -10.83
CA GLY A 201 2.09 -37.86 -10.78
C GLY A 201 1.97 -36.32 -10.81
N TYR A 202 2.71 -35.60 -11.67
CA TYR A 202 2.44 -34.21 -11.91
C TYR A 202 1.07 -34.13 -12.59
N ALA A 203 0.08 -33.71 -11.84
CA ALA A 203 -1.17 -33.30 -12.36
C ALA A 203 -0.90 -32.14 -13.34
N SER A 204 -0.99 -32.39 -14.61
CA SER A 204 -0.81 -31.37 -15.64
C SER A 204 -1.96 -30.36 -15.53
N TYR A 205 -1.68 -29.23 -14.89
CA TYR A 205 -2.62 -28.13 -14.86
C TYR A 205 -2.69 -27.48 -16.23
N ARG A 206 -3.90 -27.26 -16.69
CA ARG A 206 -4.20 -26.47 -17.90
C ARG A 206 -4.81 -25.16 -17.46
N PHE A 207 -4.26 -24.04 -17.96
CA PHE A 207 -4.86 -22.73 -17.79
C PHE A 207 -5.59 -22.32 -19.05
N PHE A 208 -6.78 -21.74 -18.91
CA PHE A 208 -7.55 -21.23 -20.04
C PHE A 208 -8.43 -20.05 -19.59
N SER A 209 -8.82 -19.22 -20.55
CA SER A 209 -9.76 -18.12 -20.36
C SER A 209 -11.15 -18.50 -20.84
N ALA A 210 -12.19 -18.08 -20.13
CA ALA A 210 -13.58 -18.24 -20.50
C ALA A 210 -14.34 -16.89 -20.34
N PRO A 211 -15.11 -16.44 -21.33
CA PRO A 211 -14.99 -16.83 -22.71
C PRO A 211 -13.61 -16.46 -23.24
N ASN A 212 -13.05 -17.28 -24.11
CA ASN A 212 -11.76 -16.97 -24.72
C ASN A 212 -11.96 -16.04 -25.90
N ALA A 213 -11.62 -14.77 -25.74
CA ALA A 213 -11.76 -13.75 -26.78
C ALA A 213 -10.91 -14.07 -28.03
N ARG A 214 -9.79 -14.80 -27.83
CA ARG A 214 -8.84 -15.12 -28.89
C ARG A 214 -9.26 -16.31 -29.72
N THR A 215 -9.87 -17.34 -29.13
CA THR A 215 -10.20 -18.60 -29.84
C THR A 215 -11.68 -18.83 -30.08
N GLY A 216 -12.54 -18.01 -29.45
CA GLY A 216 -14.01 -18.13 -29.62
C GLY A 216 -14.56 -19.49 -29.20
N ASN A 217 -13.90 -20.23 -28.33
CA ASN A 217 -14.25 -21.62 -28.01
C ASN A 217 -15.62 -21.71 -27.34
N ARG A 218 -16.60 -22.24 -28.07
CA ARG A 218 -17.99 -22.42 -27.61
C ARG A 218 -18.12 -23.33 -26.39
N SER A 219 -17.20 -24.28 -26.18
CA SER A 219 -17.28 -25.25 -25.10
C SER A 219 -17.13 -24.62 -23.70
N THR A 220 -16.62 -23.38 -23.60
CA THR A 220 -16.41 -22.67 -22.34
C THR A 220 -17.39 -21.51 -22.13
N GLN A 221 -18.37 -21.31 -23.04
CA GLN A 221 -19.32 -20.17 -22.96
C GLN A 221 -20.26 -20.26 -21.76
N HIS A 222 -20.50 -21.47 -21.22
CA HIS A 222 -21.34 -21.67 -20.04
C HIS A 222 -20.64 -21.30 -18.71
N LEU A 223 -19.31 -21.07 -18.76
CA LEU A 223 -18.54 -20.72 -17.56
C LEU A 223 -18.61 -19.21 -17.29
N PRO A 224 -18.65 -18.79 -16.01
CA PRO A 224 -18.48 -17.38 -15.66
C PRO A 224 -17.22 -16.78 -16.28
N PRO A 225 -17.23 -15.50 -16.71
CA PRO A 225 -16.06 -14.87 -17.31
C PRO A 225 -14.86 -14.88 -16.36
N GLY A 226 -13.72 -15.43 -16.83
CA GLY A 226 -12.54 -15.50 -15.98
C GLY A 226 -11.41 -16.37 -16.52
N VAL A 227 -10.37 -16.51 -15.72
CA VAL A 227 -9.24 -17.43 -15.93
C VAL A 227 -9.42 -18.65 -15.04
N TYR A 228 -9.28 -19.82 -15.64
CA TYR A 228 -9.49 -21.10 -15.00
C TYR A 228 -8.22 -21.95 -14.98
N ARG A 229 -8.13 -22.80 -13.95
CA ARG A 229 -7.19 -23.89 -13.87
C ARG A 229 -7.98 -25.21 -13.89
N ALA A 230 -7.70 -26.08 -14.83
CA ALA A 230 -8.21 -27.43 -14.86
C ALA A 230 -7.13 -28.46 -14.55
N LYS A 231 -7.47 -29.48 -13.77
CA LYS A 231 -6.62 -30.64 -13.49
C LYS A 231 -7.37 -31.89 -13.94
N GLY A 232 -6.90 -32.47 -15.03
CA GLY A 232 -7.62 -33.59 -15.66
C GLY A 232 -9.02 -33.16 -16.14
N ARG A 233 -9.99 -34.07 -15.99
CA ARG A 233 -11.39 -33.85 -16.38
C ARG A 233 -12.31 -33.48 -15.20
N GLN A 234 -11.84 -33.60 -13.98
CA GLN A 234 -12.68 -33.56 -12.77
C GLN A 234 -12.50 -32.28 -11.94
N GLU A 235 -11.38 -31.62 -12.01
CA GLU A 235 -11.11 -30.45 -11.18
C GLU A 235 -11.03 -29.19 -12.03
N LEU A 236 -11.98 -28.29 -11.82
CA LEU A 236 -12.05 -26.98 -12.46
C LEU A 236 -12.13 -25.89 -11.42
N ASN A 237 -11.11 -25.05 -11.36
CA ASN A 237 -11.05 -23.94 -10.41
C ASN A 237 -11.00 -22.61 -11.14
N LEU A 238 -11.90 -21.68 -10.78
CA LEU A 238 -11.80 -20.28 -11.16
C LEU A 238 -10.64 -19.64 -10.39
N LEU A 239 -9.69 -19.05 -11.10
CA LEU A 239 -8.56 -18.32 -10.52
C LEU A 239 -8.84 -16.82 -10.48
N PHE A 240 -9.24 -16.26 -11.62
CA PHE A 240 -9.50 -14.84 -11.74
C PHE A 240 -10.86 -14.63 -12.38
N ARG A 241 -11.70 -13.85 -11.75
CA ARG A 241 -12.97 -13.41 -12.31
C ARG A 241 -12.76 -12.15 -13.14
N TYR A 242 -13.30 -12.09 -14.34
CA TYR A 242 -13.32 -10.87 -15.12
C TYR A 242 -14.45 -9.95 -14.64
N LEU A 243 -14.12 -8.69 -14.43
CA LEU A 243 -15.04 -7.63 -14.06
C LEU A 243 -15.00 -6.55 -15.15
N GLN A 244 -16.15 -5.96 -15.41
CA GLN A 244 -16.25 -4.85 -16.38
C GLN A 244 -15.47 -3.65 -15.89
N GLU A 245 -15.56 -3.36 -14.59
CA GLU A 245 -14.87 -2.28 -13.91
C GLU A 245 -14.03 -2.81 -12.75
N PRO A 246 -12.95 -2.10 -12.38
CA PRO A 246 -12.21 -2.42 -11.17
C PRO A 246 -13.12 -2.32 -9.94
N PRO A 247 -12.95 -3.19 -8.92
CA PRO A 247 -13.72 -3.10 -7.69
C PRO A 247 -13.52 -1.76 -7.01
N THR A 248 -14.58 -1.24 -6.41
CA THR A 248 -14.52 -0.09 -5.51
C THR A 248 -14.25 -0.56 -4.08
N VAL A 249 -13.48 0.21 -3.35
CA VAL A 249 -13.24 0.00 -1.93
C VAL A 249 -13.75 1.20 -1.13
N PRO A 250 -14.33 0.98 0.05
CA PRO A 250 -14.68 2.09 0.93
C PRO A 250 -13.43 2.76 1.47
N GLN A 251 -13.58 3.99 1.96
CA GLN A 251 -12.57 4.61 2.79
C GLN A 251 -12.48 3.83 4.12
N VAL A 252 -11.29 3.34 4.45
CA VAL A 252 -11.04 2.55 5.67
C VAL A 252 -10.07 3.25 6.63
N TRP A 253 -9.36 4.28 6.16
CA TRP A 253 -8.39 5.03 6.95
C TRP A 253 -8.22 6.45 6.39
N SER A 254 -7.53 7.31 7.15
CA SER A 254 -7.13 8.64 6.72
C SER A 254 -5.73 8.94 7.23
N PHE A 255 -4.83 9.27 6.31
CA PHE A 255 -3.45 9.64 6.64
C PHE A 255 -3.41 10.95 7.42
N GLU A 256 -4.22 11.91 7.03
CA GLU A 256 -4.35 13.20 7.68
C GLU A 256 -4.79 13.05 9.15
N GLN A 257 -5.88 12.33 9.39
CA GLN A 257 -6.37 12.09 10.76
C GLN A 257 -5.34 11.33 11.61
N PHE A 258 -4.70 10.31 11.05
CA PHE A 258 -3.62 9.60 11.74
C PHE A 258 -2.50 10.54 12.14
N ALA A 259 -1.99 11.34 11.20
CA ALA A 259 -0.87 12.24 11.44
C ALA A 259 -1.21 13.33 12.45
N GLU A 260 -2.42 13.90 12.35
CA GLU A 260 -2.90 14.90 13.28
C GLU A 260 -3.04 14.35 14.71
N GLN A 261 -3.78 13.26 14.88
CA GLN A 261 -4.01 12.64 16.20
C GLN A 261 -2.72 12.21 16.87
N GLU A 262 -1.83 11.55 16.14
CA GLU A 262 -0.57 11.08 16.72
C GLU A 262 0.40 12.23 17.02
N THR A 263 0.39 13.29 16.21
CA THR A 263 1.19 14.48 16.49
C THR A 263 0.68 15.21 17.72
N GLN A 264 -0.63 15.43 17.83
CA GLN A 264 -1.23 16.06 19.01
C GLN A 264 -0.93 15.27 20.30
N ARG A 265 -0.91 13.96 20.20
CA ARG A 265 -0.61 13.06 21.31
C ARG A 265 0.87 13.08 21.73
N LEU A 266 1.79 13.08 20.76
CA LEU A 266 3.21 12.87 20.99
C LEU A 266 4.00 14.17 21.19
N LEU A 267 3.69 15.21 20.40
CA LEU A 267 4.49 16.43 20.35
C LEU A 267 4.63 17.16 21.68
N PRO A 268 3.59 17.29 22.54
CA PRO A 268 3.75 18.00 23.82
C PRO A 268 4.80 17.37 24.73
N GLY A 269 4.80 16.06 24.86
CA GLY A 269 5.76 15.33 25.69
C GLY A 269 7.19 15.37 25.12
N ILE A 270 7.31 15.22 23.80
CA ILE A 270 8.62 15.30 23.13
C ILE A 270 9.20 16.70 23.24
N LEU A 271 8.38 17.74 23.03
CA LEU A 271 8.83 19.13 23.11
C LEU A 271 9.24 19.52 24.55
N SER A 272 8.45 19.15 25.57
CA SER A 272 8.82 19.39 26.98
C SER A 272 10.18 18.79 27.28
N LYS A 273 10.42 17.54 26.89
CA LYS A 273 11.69 16.88 27.14
C LYS A 273 12.86 17.55 26.40
N ALA A 274 12.65 17.92 25.12
CA ALA A 274 13.68 18.61 24.34
C ALA A 274 14.02 19.99 24.94
N LEU A 275 13.03 20.72 25.47
CA LEU A 275 13.23 22.00 26.15
C LEU A 275 13.98 21.82 27.48
N GLU A 276 13.63 20.83 28.29
CA GLU A 276 14.35 20.53 29.53
C GLU A 276 15.84 20.20 29.27
N GLU A 277 16.11 19.42 28.21
CA GLU A 277 17.48 19.09 27.82
C GLU A 277 18.25 20.31 27.30
N ALA A 278 17.58 21.22 26.59
CA ALA A 278 18.22 22.45 26.08
C ALA A 278 18.46 23.52 27.14
N LEU A 279 17.73 23.49 28.28
CA LEU A 279 17.83 24.46 29.35
C LEU A 279 18.81 24.02 30.47
N ARG A 280 19.29 22.78 30.42
CA ARG A 280 20.36 22.27 31.30
C ARG A 280 21.73 22.73 30.85
#